data_96a22aca8d07971ca0a7e9748a13353e
#
_entry.id   96a22aca8d07971ca0a7e9748a13353e
#
_cell.length_a   1.000
_cell.length_b   1.000
_cell.length_c   1.000
_cell.angle_alpha   90.00
_cell.angle_beta   90.00
_cell.angle_gamma   90.00
#
_symmetry.space_group_name_H-M   'P 1'
#
loop_
_entity.id
_entity.type
_entity.pdbx_description
1 polymer ?
#
loop_
_entity_poly.entity_id
_entity_poly.type
_entity_poly.pdbx_seq_one_letter_code
_entity_poly.pdbx_strand_id
1 'polypeptide(L)'
;DAVLDISYQGILDCYHQGNELVAPYHVDIVSVHDPDEYITMGLNENEINIKKKDVLEAYRALIELKQQGLVESIGVGSKDPKTIEYISNNCILDWVMLACHLTLYTHTEYVIELLHTLTKKNIHIINAAVFNSGFLIGEEFYDYMKILKKDHLVLFEWRDNFNKSCKELNLIPAHVCIQYSYLYPEIHTIALNATSIEQVKNNNSMVNTPLSMTIWEKLLYNKVISHIPTCD
;
A
#
# COMPACT_ATOMS: atom_id res chain seq x y z
N ASP A 1 -5.25 23.13 15.66
CA ASP A 1 -4.20 22.11 15.69
C ASP A 1 -4.88 20.75 15.79
N ALA A 2 -4.42 19.74 15.03
CA ALA A 2 -4.95 18.39 15.12
C ALA A 2 -4.48 17.74 16.43
N VAL A 3 -5.39 17.02 17.09
CA VAL A 3 -5.08 16.22 18.28
C VAL A 3 -5.09 14.74 17.87
N LEU A 4 -4.02 14.02 18.18
CA LEU A 4 -3.95 12.58 17.96
C LEU A 4 -4.67 11.89 19.12
N ASP A 5 -5.85 11.31 18.84
CA ASP A 5 -6.62 10.51 19.79
C ASP A 5 -7.02 9.17 19.13
N ILE A 6 -6.27 8.11 19.46
CA ILE A 6 -6.50 6.75 18.98
C ILE A 6 -7.35 5.91 19.94
N SER A 7 -7.91 6.54 20.96
CA SER A 7 -8.84 5.86 21.89
C SER A 7 -10.12 5.42 21.17
N TYR A 8 -10.81 4.47 21.76
CA TYR A 8 -12.14 4.04 21.29
C TYR A 8 -13.08 5.24 21.07
N GLN A 9 -13.16 6.17 22.04
CA GLN A 9 -14.04 7.35 21.92
C GLN A 9 -13.51 8.33 20.85
N GLY A 10 -12.20 8.55 20.79
CA GLY A 10 -11.57 9.42 19.78
C GLY A 10 -11.84 8.96 18.36
N ILE A 11 -11.88 7.65 18.10
CA ILE A 11 -12.24 7.09 16.80
C ILE A 11 -13.70 7.35 16.46
N LEU A 12 -14.63 7.16 17.40
CA LEU A 12 -16.04 7.47 17.18
C LEU A 12 -16.26 8.96 16.90
N ASP A 13 -15.61 9.83 17.68
CA ASP A 13 -15.71 11.27 17.51
C ASP A 13 -15.12 11.71 16.15
N CYS A 14 -13.99 11.14 15.75
CA CYS A 14 -13.37 11.39 14.44
C CYS A 14 -14.28 10.95 13.29
N TYR A 15 -14.92 9.79 13.41
CA TYR A 15 -15.88 9.30 12.41
C TYR A 15 -17.07 10.26 12.27
N HIS A 16 -17.68 10.70 13.36
CA HIS A 16 -18.82 11.63 13.33
C HIS A 16 -18.44 12.98 12.75
N GLN A 17 -17.32 13.57 13.20
CA GLN A 17 -16.80 14.82 12.64
C GLN A 17 -16.49 14.71 11.14
N GLY A 18 -15.90 13.60 10.71
CA GLY A 18 -15.62 13.33 9.30
C GLY A 18 -16.88 13.30 8.44
N ASN A 19 -17.94 12.64 8.91
CA ASN A 19 -19.21 12.60 8.19
C ASN A 19 -19.90 13.98 8.11
N GLU A 20 -19.80 14.81 9.15
CA GLU A 20 -20.30 16.20 9.10
C GLU A 20 -19.57 17.03 8.03
N LEU A 21 -18.25 16.83 7.88
CA LEU A 21 -17.44 17.56 6.90
C LEU A 21 -17.73 17.16 5.44
N VAL A 22 -18.12 15.92 5.19
CA VAL A 22 -18.39 15.43 3.83
C VAL A 22 -19.86 15.47 3.44
N ALA A 23 -20.76 15.94 4.34
CA ALA A 23 -22.19 16.03 4.06
C ALA A 23 -22.49 16.78 2.73
N PRO A 24 -23.46 16.34 1.92
CA PRO A 24 -24.48 15.31 2.19
C PRO A 24 -24.05 13.86 1.93
N TYR A 25 -22.78 13.62 1.60
CA TYR A 25 -22.22 12.28 1.47
C TYR A 25 -21.96 11.70 2.85
N HIS A 26 -21.73 10.37 2.92
CA HIS A 26 -21.25 9.71 4.12
C HIS A 26 -20.08 8.77 3.79
N VAL A 27 -19.39 8.32 4.81
CA VAL A 27 -18.22 7.47 4.64
C VAL A 27 -18.61 6.01 4.83
N ASP A 28 -18.43 5.19 3.79
CA ASP A 28 -18.76 3.76 3.79
C ASP A 28 -17.58 2.88 4.19
N ILE A 29 -16.35 3.32 3.90
CA ILE A 29 -15.11 2.55 4.09
C ILE A 29 -14.17 3.32 5.00
N VAL A 30 -13.75 2.70 6.10
CA VAL A 30 -12.92 3.35 7.11
C VAL A 30 -11.72 2.51 7.51
N SER A 31 -10.66 3.16 7.98
CA SER A 31 -9.47 2.52 8.56
C SER A 31 -8.85 3.39 9.63
N VAL A 32 -8.04 2.79 10.51
CA VAL A 32 -7.04 3.54 11.27
C VAL A 32 -5.90 3.88 10.31
N HIS A 33 -5.53 5.16 10.22
CA HIS A 33 -4.48 5.65 9.33
C HIS A 33 -3.11 5.47 9.97
N ASP A 34 -2.17 4.83 9.24
CA ASP A 34 -0.76 4.63 9.61
C ASP A 34 -0.55 4.24 11.10
N PRO A 35 -1.19 3.14 11.57
CA PRO A 35 -1.06 2.71 12.96
C PRO A 35 0.38 2.35 13.36
N ASP A 36 1.22 2.01 12.39
CA ASP A 36 2.65 1.77 12.56
C ASP A 36 3.37 3.04 13.06
N GLU A 37 3.02 4.22 12.57
CA GLU A 37 3.62 5.48 13.06
C GLU A 37 3.29 5.70 14.53
N TYR A 38 2.05 5.47 14.94
CA TYR A 38 1.66 5.54 16.35
C TYR A 38 2.40 4.52 17.21
N ILE A 39 2.51 3.27 16.76
CA ILE A 39 3.19 2.20 17.49
C ILE A 39 4.68 2.55 17.68
N THR A 40 5.33 3.08 16.65
CA THR A 40 6.76 3.44 16.68
C THR A 40 7.10 4.65 17.59
N MET A 41 6.10 5.40 18.06
CA MET A 41 6.31 6.44 19.09
C MET A 41 6.67 5.86 20.46
N GLY A 42 6.53 4.55 20.68
CA GLY A 42 6.95 3.89 21.92
C GLY A 42 8.47 3.87 22.05
N LEU A 43 9.00 4.34 23.20
CA LEU A 43 10.43 4.44 23.47
C LEU A 43 11.07 3.14 23.95
N ASN A 44 10.24 2.17 24.33
CA ASN A 44 10.66 0.85 24.80
C ASN A 44 9.57 -0.19 24.50
N GLU A 45 9.91 -1.47 24.69
CA GLU A 45 9.03 -2.59 24.36
C GLU A 45 7.69 -2.53 25.12
N ASN A 46 7.69 -2.08 26.37
CA ASN A 46 6.47 -1.98 27.16
C ASN A 46 5.53 -0.90 26.59
N GLU A 47 6.05 0.27 26.22
CA GLU A 47 5.28 1.33 25.57
C GLU A 47 4.76 0.92 24.20
N ILE A 48 5.59 0.23 23.40
CA ILE A 48 5.17 -0.34 22.11
C ILE A 48 4.00 -1.30 22.31
N ASN A 49 4.06 -2.15 23.33
CA ASN A 49 2.96 -3.09 23.63
C ASN A 49 1.69 -2.39 24.12
N ILE A 50 1.81 -1.28 24.86
CA ILE A 50 0.65 -0.44 25.22
C ILE A 50 0.04 0.15 23.96
N LYS A 51 0.84 0.79 23.10
CA LYS A 51 0.36 1.39 21.85
C LYS A 51 -0.29 0.38 20.89
N LYS A 52 0.23 -0.84 20.83
CA LYS A 52 -0.42 -1.93 20.10
C LYS A 52 -1.82 -2.23 20.64
N LYS A 53 -2.02 -2.20 21.95
CA LYS A 53 -3.35 -2.39 22.55
C LYS A 53 -4.28 -1.22 22.26
N ASP A 54 -3.78 0.01 22.29
CA ASP A 54 -4.56 1.20 21.93
C ASP A 54 -5.07 1.10 20.49
N VAL A 55 -4.23 0.62 19.56
CA VAL A 55 -4.65 0.35 18.17
C VAL A 55 -5.78 -0.68 18.13
N LEU A 56 -5.72 -1.75 18.93
CA LEU A 56 -6.84 -2.73 18.96
C LEU A 56 -8.13 -2.12 19.52
N GLU A 57 -8.05 -1.21 20.49
CA GLU A 57 -9.22 -0.47 20.99
C GLU A 57 -9.82 0.44 19.90
N ALA A 58 -8.97 1.07 19.07
CA ALA A 58 -9.45 1.82 17.91
C ALA A 58 -10.22 0.92 16.93
N TYR A 59 -9.71 -0.28 16.65
CA TYR A 59 -10.42 -1.26 15.81
C TYR A 59 -11.71 -1.76 16.43
N ARG A 60 -11.82 -1.84 17.77
CA ARG A 60 -13.07 -2.15 18.45
C ARG A 60 -14.15 -1.12 18.14
N ALA A 61 -13.80 0.16 18.10
CA ALA A 61 -14.72 1.23 17.68
C ALA A 61 -15.16 1.08 16.22
N LEU A 62 -14.23 0.80 15.29
CA LEU A 62 -14.57 0.58 13.89
C LEU A 62 -15.48 -0.63 13.68
N ILE A 63 -15.24 -1.73 14.41
CA ILE A 63 -16.07 -2.94 14.37
C ILE A 63 -17.49 -2.61 14.85
N GLU A 64 -17.63 -1.79 15.89
CA GLU A 64 -18.95 -1.36 16.38
C GLU A 64 -19.68 -0.51 15.34
N LEU A 65 -19.01 0.47 14.71
CA LEU A 65 -19.60 1.25 13.61
C LEU A 65 -20.12 0.34 12.48
N LYS A 66 -19.37 -0.69 12.13
CA LYS A 66 -19.80 -1.67 11.13
C LYS A 66 -20.99 -2.50 11.60
N GLN A 67 -21.02 -2.95 12.86
CA GLN A 67 -22.14 -3.71 13.43
C GLN A 67 -23.44 -2.87 13.50
N GLN A 68 -23.30 -1.57 13.68
CA GLN A 68 -24.42 -0.62 13.65
C GLN A 68 -24.88 -0.28 12.22
N GLY A 69 -24.18 -0.76 11.17
CA GLY A 69 -24.47 -0.45 9.78
C GLY A 69 -24.12 0.98 9.37
N LEU A 70 -23.28 1.66 10.15
CA LEU A 70 -22.82 3.02 9.87
C LEU A 70 -21.67 3.06 8.88
N VAL A 71 -20.93 1.96 8.76
CA VAL A 71 -19.92 1.75 7.70
C VAL A 71 -20.08 0.34 7.12
N GLU A 72 -19.73 0.18 5.84
CA GLU A 72 -19.82 -1.10 5.16
C GLU A 72 -18.56 -1.95 5.35
N SER A 73 -17.38 -1.30 5.44
CA SER A 73 -16.10 -1.98 5.36
C SER A 73 -15.04 -1.31 6.23
N ILE A 74 -14.26 -2.13 6.94
CA ILE A 74 -13.17 -1.68 7.80
C ILE A 74 -11.85 -2.33 7.37
N GLY A 75 -10.78 -1.56 7.44
CA GLY A 75 -9.46 -2.04 7.02
C GLY A 75 -8.29 -1.35 7.70
N VAL A 76 -7.10 -1.57 7.17
CA VAL A 76 -5.88 -0.91 7.60
C VAL A 76 -5.08 -0.44 6.39
N GLY A 77 -4.60 0.81 6.44
CA GLY A 77 -3.58 1.33 5.53
C GLY A 77 -2.27 1.52 6.29
N SER A 78 -1.20 0.90 5.84
CA SER A 78 0.12 1.02 6.47
C SER A 78 1.23 0.71 5.47
N LYS A 79 2.39 1.29 5.68
CA LYS A 79 3.62 0.91 4.99
C LYS A 79 4.41 -0.17 5.75
N ASP A 80 4.05 -0.51 6.98
CA ASP A 80 4.70 -1.59 7.74
C ASP A 80 3.93 -2.92 7.62
N PRO A 81 4.45 -3.92 6.87
CA PRO A 81 3.80 -5.21 6.72
C PRO A 81 3.59 -5.93 8.06
N LYS A 82 4.47 -5.72 9.05
CA LYS A 82 4.35 -6.36 10.38
C LYS A 82 3.17 -5.80 11.17
N THR A 83 2.91 -4.51 11.03
CA THR A 83 1.72 -3.89 11.63
C THR A 83 0.44 -4.39 10.98
N ILE A 84 0.42 -4.54 9.65
CA ILE A 84 -0.70 -5.16 8.93
C ILE A 84 -0.93 -6.60 9.43
N GLU A 85 0.14 -7.40 9.52
CA GLU A 85 0.06 -8.77 10.03
C GLU A 85 -0.49 -8.81 11.47
N TYR A 86 0.05 -7.95 12.37
CA TYR A 86 -0.41 -7.87 13.73
C TYR A 86 -1.90 -7.56 13.84
N ILE A 87 -2.38 -6.54 13.13
CA ILE A 87 -3.79 -6.14 13.17
C ILE A 87 -4.69 -7.22 12.55
N SER A 88 -4.32 -7.78 11.40
CA SER A 88 -5.09 -8.84 10.73
C SER A 88 -5.15 -10.16 11.51
N ASN A 89 -4.23 -10.36 12.46
CA ASN A 89 -4.25 -11.52 13.37
C ASN A 89 -5.12 -11.28 14.61
N ASN A 90 -5.43 -10.03 14.95
CA ASN A 90 -6.14 -9.66 16.16
C ASN A 90 -7.53 -9.02 15.91
N CYS A 91 -7.79 -8.57 14.68
CA CYS A 91 -9.05 -7.92 14.30
C CYS A 91 -9.61 -8.55 13.03
N ILE A 92 -10.92 -8.49 12.86
CA ILE A 92 -11.58 -8.82 11.59
C ILE A 92 -11.46 -7.60 10.68
N LEU A 93 -10.81 -7.78 9.54
CA LEU A 93 -10.66 -6.76 8.52
C LEU A 93 -11.32 -7.21 7.22
N ASP A 94 -11.89 -6.27 6.48
CA ASP A 94 -12.41 -6.51 5.14
C ASP A 94 -11.34 -6.26 4.08
N TRP A 95 -10.42 -5.31 4.35
CA TRP A 95 -9.38 -4.94 3.43
C TRP A 95 -8.09 -4.47 4.12
N VAL A 96 -6.99 -4.53 3.38
CA VAL A 96 -5.72 -3.91 3.74
C VAL A 96 -5.18 -3.11 2.57
N MET A 97 -4.53 -1.98 2.86
CA MET A 97 -3.75 -1.21 1.90
C MET A 97 -2.27 -1.26 2.31
N LEU A 98 -1.46 -1.93 1.49
CA LEU A 98 -0.02 -2.04 1.69
C LEU A 98 0.68 -1.04 0.76
N ALA A 99 1.51 -0.16 1.33
CA ALA A 99 2.24 0.85 0.56
C ALA A 99 3.74 0.53 0.45
N CYS A 100 4.36 0.81 -0.69
CA CYS A 100 5.80 0.72 -0.98
C CYS A 100 6.44 -0.68 -0.92
N HIS A 101 5.77 -1.72 -0.44
CA HIS A 101 6.37 -3.03 -0.17
C HIS A 101 6.09 -4.10 -1.24
N LEU A 102 5.15 -3.85 -2.15
CA LEU A 102 4.98 -4.64 -3.36
C LEU A 102 5.13 -3.73 -4.58
N THR A 103 6.36 -3.50 -4.98
CA THR A 103 6.71 -2.69 -6.15
C THR A 103 7.63 -3.48 -7.09
N LEU A 104 7.87 -2.97 -8.29
CA LEU A 104 8.81 -3.59 -9.24
C LEU A 104 10.21 -3.81 -8.63
N TYR A 105 10.63 -2.96 -7.68
CA TYR A 105 11.92 -3.05 -6.99
C TYR A 105 11.84 -3.79 -5.65
N THR A 106 10.81 -3.51 -4.84
CA THR A 106 10.64 -4.06 -3.48
C THR A 106 9.52 -5.08 -3.48
N HIS A 107 9.85 -6.36 -3.23
CA HIS A 107 8.90 -7.47 -3.14
C HIS A 107 9.55 -8.63 -2.38
N THR A 108 9.67 -8.48 -1.05
CA THR A 108 10.33 -9.50 -0.20
C THR A 108 9.46 -10.74 -0.07
N GLU A 109 10.09 -11.91 0.15
CA GLU A 109 9.39 -13.17 0.40
C GLU A 109 8.40 -13.07 1.56
N TYR A 110 8.78 -12.39 2.64
CA TYR A 110 7.88 -12.11 3.76
C TYR A 110 6.60 -11.38 3.34
N VAL A 111 6.70 -10.39 2.45
CA VAL A 111 5.51 -9.68 1.95
C VAL A 111 4.65 -10.61 1.11
N ILE A 112 5.24 -11.43 0.25
CA ILE A 112 4.50 -12.40 -0.58
C ILE A 112 3.75 -13.40 0.31
N GLU A 113 4.39 -13.95 1.33
CA GLU A 113 3.75 -14.85 2.31
C GLU A 113 2.60 -14.16 3.06
N LEU A 114 2.77 -12.88 3.41
CA LEU A 114 1.72 -12.08 4.03
C LEU A 114 0.51 -11.94 3.08
N LEU A 115 0.73 -11.63 1.79
CA LEU A 115 -0.36 -11.57 0.80
C LEU A 115 -1.16 -12.88 0.74
N HIS A 116 -0.48 -14.03 0.65
CA HIS A 116 -1.13 -15.34 0.69
C HIS A 116 -1.95 -15.56 1.97
N THR A 117 -1.41 -15.12 3.12
CA THR A 117 -2.11 -15.25 4.41
C THR A 117 -3.35 -14.40 4.47
N LEU A 118 -3.29 -13.15 3.99
CA LEU A 118 -4.42 -12.23 3.93
C LEU A 118 -5.51 -12.74 2.98
N THR A 119 -5.12 -13.27 1.82
CA THR A 119 -6.06 -13.87 0.86
C THR A 119 -6.78 -15.08 1.44
N LYS A 120 -6.08 -15.96 2.18
CA LYS A 120 -6.71 -17.09 2.89
C LYS A 120 -7.73 -16.66 3.95
N LYS A 121 -7.60 -15.44 4.47
CA LYS A 121 -8.55 -14.82 5.40
C LYS A 121 -9.71 -14.09 4.69
N ASN A 122 -9.75 -14.12 3.34
CA ASN A 122 -10.68 -13.36 2.50
C ASN A 122 -10.57 -11.84 2.72
N ILE A 123 -9.39 -11.33 3.02
CA ILE A 123 -9.13 -9.90 3.16
C ILE A 123 -8.78 -9.34 1.78
N HIS A 124 -9.48 -8.30 1.35
CA HIS A 124 -9.20 -7.60 0.09
C HIS A 124 -7.89 -6.83 0.16
N ILE A 125 -7.00 -7.02 -0.81
CA ILE A 125 -5.68 -6.39 -0.79
C ILE A 125 -5.62 -5.27 -1.82
N ILE A 126 -5.27 -4.07 -1.33
CA ILE A 126 -5.03 -2.87 -2.12
C ILE A 126 -3.53 -2.60 -2.11
N ASN A 127 -2.89 -2.65 -3.27
CA ASN A 127 -1.49 -2.26 -3.40
C ASN A 127 -1.39 -0.76 -3.66
N ALA A 128 -0.65 -0.03 -2.84
CA ALA A 128 -0.47 1.41 -2.95
C ALA A 128 1.01 1.78 -3.12
N ALA A 129 1.25 3.02 -3.53
CA ALA A 129 2.59 3.56 -3.75
C ALA A 129 3.47 2.66 -4.65
N VAL A 130 2.89 2.08 -5.70
CA VAL A 130 3.54 1.16 -6.65
C VAL A 130 4.75 1.77 -7.37
N PHE A 131 4.86 3.10 -7.35
CA PHE A 131 6.02 3.85 -7.86
C PHE A 131 7.07 4.14 -6.79
N ASN A 132 6.89 3.64 -5.57
CA ASN A 132 7.72 3.91 -4.40
C ASN A 132 8.00 5.41 -4.24
N SER A 133 6.95 6.16 -3.88
CA SER A 133 6.97 7.64 -3.75
C SER A 133 7.41 8.37 -5.03
N GLY A 134 7.24 7.74 -6.20
CA GLY A 134 7.62 8.29 -7.50
C GLY A 134 9.05 7.95 -7.95
N PHE A 135 9.88 7.36 -7.09
CA PHE A 135 11.27 7.06 -7.43
C PHE A 135 11.42 6.20 -8.69
N LEU A 136 10.59 5.16 -8.82
CA LEU A 136 10.68 4.22 -9.94
C LEU A 136 10.34 4.87 -11.30
N ILE A 137 9.67 6.00 -11.28
CA ILE A 137 9.25 6.75 -12.48
C ILE A 137 10.02 8.08 -12.66
N GLY A 138 11.07 8.32 -11.86
CA GLY A 138 12.01 9.43 -12.08
C GLY A 138 12.09 10.49 -10.97
N GLU A 139 11.21 10.43 -9.94
CA GLU A 139 11.26 11.36 -8.82
C GLU A 139 12.47 11.09 -7.90
N GLU A 140 12.70 12.01 -6.95
CA GLU A 140 13.80 11.92 -5.99
C GLU A 140 13.41 11.33 -4.63
N PHE A 141 12.16 10.86 -4.48
CA PHE A 141 11.64 10.32 -3.23
C PHE A 141 11.52 8.80 -3.30
N TYR A 142 12.08 8.13 -2.30
CA TYR A 142 11.97 6.69 -2.07
C TYR A 142 11.51 6.45 -0.65
N ASP A 143 10.50 5.63 -0.46
CA ASP A 143 9.86 5.37 0.85
C ASP A 143 9.53 6.67 1.62
N TYR A 144 8.92 7.62 0.89
CA TYR A 144 8.52 8.94 1.36
C TYR A 144 9.67 9.86 1.82
N MET A 145 10.92 9.46 1.60
CA MET A 145 12.09 10.26 1.94
C MET A 145 12.84 10.70 0.68
N LYS A 146 13.31 11.93 0.68
CA LYS A 146 14.21 12.41 -0.37
C LYS A 146 15.56 11.71 -0.23
N ILE A 147 16.02 11.07 -1.30
CA ILE A 147 17.28 10.34 -1.33
C ILE A 147 18.28 10.95 -2.31
N LEU A 148 19.56 10.78 -2.02
CA LEU A 148 20.65 11.27 -2.87
C LEU A 148 21.40 10.10 -3.50
N LYS A 149 21.75 10.22 -4.77
CA LYS A 149 22.46 9.16 -5.53
C LYS A 149 23.74 8.69 -4.83
N LYS A 150 24.51 9.62 -4.21
CA LYS A 150 25.76 9.30 -3.51
C LYS A 150 25.58 8.32 -2.33
N ASP A 151 24.41 8.31 -1.70
CA ASP A 151 24.12 7.50 -0.51
C ASP A 151 23.36 6.19 -0.87
N HIS A 152 22.82 6.10 -2.11
CA HIS A 152 21.96 5.00 -2.56
C HIS A 152 22.36 4.50 -3.96
N LEU A 153 23.65 4.32 -4.24
CA LEU A 153 24.18 4.00 -5.57
C LEU A 153 23.48 2.80 -6.23
N VAL A 154 23.33 1.69 -5.51
CA VAL A 154 22.72 0.45 -6.03
C VAL A 154 21.28 0.69 -6.50
N LEU A 155 20.49 1.45 -5.73
CA LEU A 155 19.11 1.76 -6.08
C LEU A 155 19.03 2.64 -7.33
N PHE A 156 19.93 3.62 -7.46
CA PHE A 156 19.98 4.46 -8.66
C PHE A 156 20.51 3.70 -9.88
N GLU A 157 21.48 2.81 -9.73
CA GLU A 157 21.97 1.93 -10.81
C GLU A 157 20.86 1.01 -11.31
N TRP A 158 20.07 0.43 -10.40
CA TRP A 158 18.91 -0.36 -10.75
C TRP A 158 17.90 0.49 -11.56
N ARG A 159 17.58 1.70 -11.11
CA ARG A 159 16.66 2.60 -11.82
C ARG A 159 17.19 2.99 -13.21
N ASP A 160 18.48 3.25 -13.33
CA ASP A 160 19.12 3.56 -14.61
C ASP A 160 18.98 2.36 -15.57
N ASN A 161 19.19 1.13 -15.09
CA ASN A 161 18.98 -0.11 -15.85
C ASN A 161 17.51 -0.32 -16.22
N PHE A 162 16.57 -0.06 -15.32
CA PHE A 162 15.13 -0.13 -15.59
C PHE A 162 14.72 0.85 -16.69
N ASN A 163 15.14 2.10 -16.59
CA ASN A 163 14.84 3.12 -17.61
C ASN A 163 15.44 2.76 -18.98
N LYS A 164 16.67 2.22 -19.00
CA LYS A 164 17.30 1.71 -20.22
C LYS A 164 16.46 0.58 -20.83
N SER A 165 16.08 -0.40 -20.05
CA SER A 165 15.25 -1.53 -20.50
C SER A 165 13.88 -1.07 -21.03
N CYS A 166 13.23 -0.12 -20.36
CA CYS A 166 11.97 0.46 -20.84
C CYS A 166 12.17 1.14 -22.21
N LYS A 167 13.26 1.91 -22.38
CA LYS A 167 13.56 2.57 -23.65
C LYS A 167 13.79 1.56 -24.77
N GLU A 168 14.57 0.52 -24.54
CA GLU A 168 14.86 -0.55 -25.53
C GLU A 168 13.61 -1.33 -25.94
N LEU A 169 12.67 -1.50 -25.00
CA LEU A 169 11.42 -2.25 -25.21
C LEU A 169 10.24 -1.34 -25.62
N ASN A 170 10.47 -0.04 -25.76
CA ASN A 170 9.43 0.98 -26.03
C ASN A 170 8.29 0.93 -25.01
N LEU A 171 8.63 0.86 -23.71
CA LEU A 171 7.69 0.81 -22.59
C LEU A 171 7.69 2.12 -21.81
N ILE A 172 6.54 2.42 -21.20
CA ILE A 172 6.39 3.50 -20.23
C ILE A 172 6.70 2.93 -18.82
N PRO A 173 7.67 3.47 -18.06
CA PRO A 173 8.04 2.97 -16.74
C PRO A 173 6.84 2.82 -15.79
N ALA A 174 5.95 3.81 -15.74
CA ALA A 174 4.74 3.75 -14.92
C ALA A 174 3.84 2.56 -15.28
N HIS A 175 3.70 2.26 -16.58
CA HIS A 175 2.91 1.12 -17.05
C HIS A 175 3.50 -0.21 -16.54
N VAL A 176 4.83 -0.36 -16.60
CA VAL A 176 5.51 -1.57 -16.10
C VAL A 176 5.29 -1.72 -14.59
N CYS A 177 5.45 -0.64 -13.81
CA CYS A 177 5.24 -0.67 -12.36
C CYS A 177 3.79 -1.05 -11.98
N ILE A 178 2.79 -0.50 -12.69
CA ILE A 178 1.37 -0.81 -12.48
C ILE A 178 1.11 -2.29 -12.79
N GLN A 179 1.55 -2.75 -13.96
CA GLN A 179 1.28 -4.12 -14.41
C GLN A 179 2.03 -5.18 -13.61
N TYR A 180 3.16 -4.84 -12.99
CA TYR A 180 3.88 -5.74 -12.10
C TYR A 180 3.03 -6.17 -10.90
N SER A 181 2.25 -5.26 -10.34
CA SER A 181 1.35 -5.58 -9.22
C SER A 181 0.33 -6.65 -9.58
N TYR A 182 -0.17 -6.65 -10.81
CA TYR A 182 -1.17 -7.62 -11.28
C TYR A 182 -0.59 -8.99 -11.69
N LEU A 183 0.72 -9.17 -11.59
CA LEU A 183 1.32 -10.51 -11.66
C LEU A 183 1.05 -11.33 -10.39
N TYR A 184 0.63 -10.68 -9.31
CA TYR A 184 0.26 -11.31 -8.05
C TYR A 184 -1.27 -11.44 -7.99
N PRO A 185 -1.83 -12.65 -8.05
CA PRO A 185 -3.28 -12.87 -8.06
C PRO A 185 -3.97 -12.41 -6.76
N GLU A 186 -3.21 -12.22 -5.68
CA GLU A 186 -3.69 -11.69 -4.41
C GLU A 186 -4.03 -10.20 -4.47
N ILE A 187 -3.51 -9.47 -5.45
CA ILE A 187 -3.77 -8.04 -5.58
C ILE A 187 -5.08 -7.81 -6.31
N HIS A 188 -6.06 -7.33 -5.57
CA HIS A 188 -7.40 -7.05 -6.08
C HIS A 188 -7.53 -5.63 -6.64
N THR A 189 -6.80 -4.68 -6.05
CA THR A 189 -6.92 -3.26 -6.37
C THR A 189 -5.56 -2.58 -6.25
N ILE A 190 -5.34 -1.55 -7.10
CA ILE A 190 -4.18 -0.66 -7.00
C ILE A 190 -4.69 0.76 -6.71
N ALA A 191 -4.10 1.41 -5.71
CA ALA A 191 -4.33 2.82 -5.44
C ALA A 191 -3.32 3.67 -6.22
N LEU A 192 -3.81 4.51 -7.12
CA LEU A 192 -3.00 5.43 -7.93
C LEU A 192 -3.42 6.87 -7.69
N ASN A 193 -2.44 7.73 -7.44
CA ASN A 193 -2.68 9.17 -7.35
C ASN A 193 -2.79 9.79 -8.74
N ALA A 194 -3.61 10.84 -8.88
CA ALA A 194 -3.72 11.64 -10.08
C ALA A 194 -4.13 13.08 -9.71
N THR A 195 -3.46 14.06 -10.32
CA THR A 195 -3.71 15.49 -10.10
C THR A 195 -4.37 16.16 -11.34
N SER A 196 -4.63 15.38 -12.39
CA SER A 196 -5.28 15.84 -13.60
C SER A 196 -6.17 14.78 -14.24
N ILE A 197 -7.15 15.21 -15.02
CA ILE A 197 -8.02 14.32 -15.81
C ILE A 197 -7.19 13.44 -16.78
N GLU A 198 -6.13 14.00 -17.35
CA GLU A 198 -5.24 13.27 -18.25
C GLU A 198 -4.51 12.14 -17.51
N GLN A 199 -4.00 12.39 -16.31
CA GLN A 199 -3.39 11.34 -15.49
C GLN A 199 -4.39 10.24 -15.14
N VAL A 200 -5.64 10.57 -14.80
CA VAL A 200 -6.68 9.56 -14.55
C VAL A 200 -6.89 8.68 -15.78
N LYS A 201 -7.02 9.30 -16.98
CA LYS A 201 -7.17 8.56 -18.24
C LYS A 201 -5.97 7.66 -18.54
N ASN A 202 -4.75 8.18 -18.35
CA ASN A 202 -3.52 7.44 -18.57
C ASN A 202 -3.38 6.27 -17.58
N ASN A 203 -3.65 6.50 -16.30
CA ASN A 203 -3.65 5.46 -15.27
C ASN A 203 -4.66 4.36 -15.63
N ASN A 204 -5.89 4.73 -15.97
CA ASN A 204 -6.92 3.77 -16.37
C ASN A 204 -6.50 2.96 -17.62
N SER A 205 -5.90 3.61 -18.61
CA SER A 205 -5.38 2.91 -19.80
C SER A 205 -4.29 1.92 -19.44
N MET A 206 -3.31 2.30 -18.59
CA MET A 206 -2.21 1.44 -18.17
C MET A 206 -2.69 0.27 -17.32
N VAL A 207 -3.69 0.46 -16.46
CA VAL A 207 -4.32 -0.62 -15.68
C VAL A 207 -4.98 -1.65 -16.59
N ASN A 208 -5.69 -1.20 -17.63
CA ASN A 208 -6.48 -2.07 -18.51
C ASN A 208 -5.70 -2.61 -19.73
N THR A 209 -4.40 -2.38 -19.81
CA THR A 209 -3.56 -2.85 -20.92
C THR A 209 -2.47 -3.80 -20.38
N PRO A 210 -2.73 -5.12 -20.32
CA PRO A 210 -1.75 -6.07 -19.81
C PRO A 210 -0.47 -6.10 -20.67
N LEU A 211 0.67 -6.24 -20.02
CA LEU A 211 1.94 -6.51 -20.69
C LEU A 211 2.06 -8.01 -20.99
N SER A 212 2.59 -8.36 -22.19
CA SER A 212 2.78 -9.73 -22.58
C SER A 212 3.87 -10.42 -21.73
N MET A 213 3.77 -11.75 -21.58
CA MET A 213 4.77 -12.56 -20.87
C MET A 213 6.18 -12.35 -21.45
N THR A 214 6.31 -12.20 -22.76
CA THR A 214 7.60 -11.93 -23.43
C THR A 214 8.27 -10.62 -22.93
N ILE A 215 7.49 -9.61 -22.53
CA ILE A 215 8.03 -8.40 -21.93
C ILE A 215 8.63 -8.72 -20.55
N TRP A 216 7.92 -9.48 -19.73
CA TRP A 216 8.39 -9.89 -18.40
C TRP A 216 9.66 -10.75 -18.49
N GLU A 217 9.73 -11.69 -19.44
CA GLU A 217 10.93 -12.48 -19.70
C GLU A 217 12.14 -11.61 -20.09
N LYS A 218 11.92 -10.56 -20.88
CA LYS A 218 12.98 -9.60 -21.23
C LYS A 218 13.41 -8.74 -20.03
N LEU A 219 12.47 -8.29 -19.20
CA LEU A 219 12.79 -7.55 -17.97
C LEU A 219 13.55 -8.44 -16.97
N LEU A 220 13.23 -9.73 -16.88
CA LEU A 220 13.98 -10.72 -16.12
C LEU A 220 15.40 -10.90 -16.69
N TYR A 221 15.53 -11.10 -17.99
CA TYR A 221 16.83 -11.22 -18.67
C TYR A 221 17.71 -9.99 -18.45
N ASN A 222 17.12 -8.80 -18.50
CA ASN A 222 17.78 -7.52 -18.25
C ASN A 222 18.03 -7.26 -16.74
N LYS A 223 17.68 -8.20 -15.85
CA LYS A 223 17.87 -8.09 -14.39
C LYS A 223 17.15 -6.88 -13.78
N VAL A 224 16.02 -6.48 -14.35
CA VAL A 224 15.11 -5.48 -13.78
C VAL A 224 14.28 -6.11 -12.67
N ILE A 225 13.82 -7.34 -12.87
CA ILE A 225 13.15 -8.17 -11.87
C ILE A 225 13.97 -9.42 -11.59
N SER A 226 13.83 -10.00 -10.40
CA SER A 226 14.54 -11.21 -9.98
C SER A 226 13.83 -12.51 -10.38
N HIS A 227 12.51 -12.45 -10.53
CA HIS A 227 11.65 -13.57 -10.94
C HIS A 227 10.35 -13.02 -11.54
N ILE A 228 9.63 -13.85 -12.26
CA ILE A 228 8.27 -13.59 -12.69
C ILE A 228 7.37 -14.35 -11.72
N PRO A 229 6.44 -13.69 -10.99
CA PRO A 229 5.48 -14.39 -10.15
C PRO A 229 4.70 -15.39 -10.97
N THR A 230 4.68 -16.66 -10.55
CA THR A 230 3.89 -17.74 -11.18
C THR A 230 2.63 -17.97 -10.36
N CYS A 231 1.50 -18.14 -11.03
CA CYS A 231 0.31 -18.69 -10.38
C CYS A 231 0.56 -20.19 -10.20
N ASP A 232 0.83 -20.63 -8.96
CA ASP A 232 0.81 -22.03 -8.59
C ASP A 232 -0.62 -22.51 -8.36
#